data_536945656f676ee45e61c4a8a650cd2f
#
_entry.id   536945656f676ee45e61c4a8a650cd2f
#
_cell.length_a   1.000
_cell.length_b   1.000
_cell.length_c   1.000
_cell.angle_alpha   90.00
_cell.angle_beta   90.00
_cell.angle_gamma   90.00
#
_symmetry.space_group_name_H-M   'P 1'
#
loop_
_entity.id
_entity.type
_entity.pdbx_description
1 polymer ?
#
loop_
_entity_poly.entity_id
_entity_poly.type
_entity_poly.pdbx_seq_one_letter_code
_entity_poly.pdbx_strand_id
1 'polypeptide(L)'
;MQYRFTQTILHSLNAKNSHVEKLVKSCIELSKKDWDTFEYSWNFKKCLLLNDNFNNLKSAYETFQRICEERFQQLKENEEKLNYIFTNTYGLQGELTTEVADYDVSVHRIYDYKNEIPKNMYKSETDEEGKTKSKVSSYALTKQDVIKSFISYAVGCMFGRYSLDVEGLAYAGGD
;
A
#
# COMPACT_ATOMS: atom_id res chain seq x y z
N MET A 1 -33.81 13.37 -26.02
CA MET A 1 -32.34 13.24 -26.18
C MET A 1 -31.62 12.68 -24.93
N GLN A 2 -32.11 12.93 -23.75
CA GLN A 2 -31.53 12.53 -22.45
C GLN A 2 -31.56 11.00 -22.19
N TYR A 3 -32.59 10.29 -22.63
CA TYR A 3 -32.72 8.83 -22.42
C TYR A 3 -31.70 7.97 -23.19
N ARG A 4 -31.24 8.41 -24.35
CA ARG A 4 -30.20 7.69 -25.12
C ARG A 4 -28.82 7.83 -24.51
N PHE A 5 -28.52 8.94 -23.87
CA PHE A 5 -27.25 9.20 -23.21
C PHE A 5 -27.04 8.29 -21.97
N THR A 6 -28.11 8.17 -21.17
CA THR A 6 -28.11 7.28 -19.98
C THR A 6 -27.99 5.79 -20.36
N GLN A 7 -28.66 5.33 -21.44
CA GLN A 7 -28.53 3.95 -21.90
C GLN A 7 -27.14 3.65 -22.47
N THR A 8 -26.53 4.60 -23.19
CA THR A 8 -25.16 4.41 -23.73
C THR A 8 -24.12 4.34 -22.61
N ILE A 9 -24.28 5.16 -21.56
CA ILE A 9 -23.42 5.11 -20.36
C ILE A 9 -23.61 3.78 -19.62
N LEU A 10 -24.84 3.35 -19.38
CA LEU A 10 -25.15 2.07 -18.72
C LEU A 10 -24.63 0.87 -19.52
N HIS A 11 -24.72 0.88 -20.84
CA HIS A 11 -24.19 -0.19 -21.71
C HIS A 11 -22.66 -0.22 -21.73
N SER A 12 -22.00 0.95 -21.74
CA SER A 12 -20.54 1.05 -21.67
C SER A 12 -20.02 0.66 -20.26
N LEU A 13 -20.76 0.98 -19.21
CA LEU A 13 -20.47 0.54 -17.83
C LEU A 13 -20.59 -0.97 -17.68
N ASN A 14 -21.62 -1.61 -18.27
CA ASN A 14 -21.80 -3.06 -18.17
C ASN A 14 -20.72 -3.87 -18.90
N ALA A 15 -20.25 -3.42 -20.06
CA ALA A 15 -19.17 -4.08 -20.79
C ALA A 15 -17.79 -3.86 -20.13
N LYS A 16 -17.57 -2.72 -19.46
CA LYS A 16 -16.36 -2.38 -18.70
C LYS A 16 -16.39 -2.90 -17.27
N ASN A 17 -17.54 -3.35 -16.76
CA ASN A 17 -17.76 -3.68 -15.34
C ASN A 17 -16.81 -4.80 -14.87
N SER A 18 -16.64 -5.85 -15.68
CA SER A 18 -15.75 -6.97 -15.31
C SER A 18 -14.26 -6.56 -15.25
N HIS A 19 -13.82 -5.59 -16.06
CA HIS A 19 -12.44 -5.07 -16.01
C HIS A 19 -12.24 -4.16 -14.80
N VAL A 20 -13.18 -3.25 -14.55
CA VAL A 20 -13.18 -2.38 -13.36
C VAL A 20 -13.20 -3.22 -12.09
N GLU A 21 -14.08 -4.24 -12.01
CA GLU A 21 -14.12 -5.15 -10.87
C GLU A 21 -12.78 -5.85 -10.60
N LYS A 22 -12.09 -6.30 -11.66
CA LYS A 22 -10.76 -6.92 -11.51
C LYS A 22 -9.73 -5.94 -10.96
N LEU A 23 -9.70 -4.71 -11.47
CA LEU A 23 -8.79 -3.66 -10.98
C LEU A 23 -9.08 -3.34 -9.52
N VAL A 24 -10.35 -3.12 -9.15
CA VAL A 24 -10.76 -2.83 -7.76
C VAL A 24 -10.40 -3.99 -6.82
N LYS A 25 -10.68 -5.23 -7.20
CA LYS A 25 -10.29 -6.42 -6.41
C LYS A 25 -8.78 -6.48 -6.23
N SER A 26 -8.01 -6.21 -7.30
CA SER A 26 -6.54 -6.16 -7.21
C SER A 26 -6.07 -5.07 -6.26
N CYS A 27 -6.64 -3.85 -6.29
CA CYS A 27 -6.30 -2.78 -5.35
C CYS A 27 -6.58 -3.20 -3.90
N ILE A 28 -7.75 -3.79 -3.63
CA ILE A 28 -8.12 -4.27 -2.29
C ILE A 28 -7.15 -5.35 -1.81
N GLU A 29 -6.79 -6.31 -2.67
CA GLU A 29 -5.85 -7.39 -2.33
C GLU A 29 -4.44 -6.86 -2.05
N LEU A 30 -3.96 -5.90 -2.84
CA LEU A 30 -2.64 -5.27 -2.64
C LEU A 30 -2.60 -4.52 -1.31
N SER A 31 -3.59 -3.68 -1.03
CA SER A 31 -3.70 -2.93 0.23
C SER A 31 -3.84 -3.86 1.44
N LYS A 32 -4.63 -4.93 1.31
CA LYS A 32 -4.77 -5.94 2.37
C LYS A 32 -3.46 -6.69 2.63
N LYS A 33 -2.77 -7.14 1.58
CA LYS A 33 -1.46 -7.81 1.71
C LYS A 33 -0.41 -6.92 2.35
N ASP A 34 -0.43 -5.62 2.03
CA ASP A 34 0.46 -4.65 2.65
C ASP A 34 0.13 -4.48 4.13
N TRP A 35 -1.14 -4.25 4.48
CA TRP A 35 -1.61 -4.11 5.85
C TRP A 35 -1.29 -5.34 6.71
N ASP A 36 -1.54 -6.54 6.20
CA ASP A 36 -1.33 -7.80 6.90
C ASP A 36 0.17 -8.17 7.05
N THR A 37 1.06 -7.40 6.44
CA THR A 37 2.52 -7.54 6.60
C THR A 37 3.02 -7.03 7.96
N PHE A 38 2.25 -6.18 8.65
CA PHE A 38 2.67 -5.47 9.86
C PHE A 38 1.91 -5.91 11.11
N GLU A 39 2.56 -5.82 12.27
CA GLU A 39 2.04 -6.29 13.58
C GLU A 39 0.74 -5.60 14.05
N TYR A 40 0.35 -4.48 13.47
CA TYR A 40 -0.92 -3.81 13.79
C TYR A 40 -2.13 -4.49 13.13
N SER A 41 -1.92 -5.41 12.18
CA SER A 41 -2.99 -6.19 11.59
C SER A 41 -3.36 -7.39 12.44
N TRP A 42 -4.67 -7.66 12.57
CA TRP A 42 -5.18 -8.90 13.17
C TRP A 42 -4.82 -10.16 12.36
N ASN A 43 -4.55 -10.00 11.08
CA ASN A 43 -4.16 -11.10 10.18
C ASN A 43 -2.63 -11.22 10.03
N PHE A 44 -1.87 -10.46 10.81
CA PHE A 44 -0.40 -10.58 10.83
C PHE A 44 0.01 -12.00 11.19
N LYS A 45 0.88 -12.59 10.39
CA LYS A 45 1.30 -13.98 10.55
C LYS A 45 2.73 -14.11 11.08
N LYS A 46 3.68 -13.57 10.34
CA LYS A 46 5.11 -13.69 10.62
C LYS A 46 5.86 -12.50 10.02
N CYS A 47 6.94 -12.10 10.65
CA CYS A 47 7.82 -11.10 10.07
C CYS A 47 8.45 -11.62 8.77
N LEU A 48 8.30 -10.88 7.66
CA LEU A 48 8.78 -11.30 6.35
C LEU A 48 10.30 -11.48 6.28
N LEU A 49 11.06 -10.86 7.18
CA LEU A 49 12.51 -11.03 7.27
C LEU A 49 12.91 -12.42 7.80
N LEU A 50 11.97 -13.18 8.36
CA LEU A 50 12.19 -14.54 8.89
C LEU A 50 11.60 -15.63 7.98
N ASN A 51 11.52 -15.38 6.69
CA ASN A 51 11.12 -16.42 5.74
C ASN A 51 12.28 -17.42 5.55
N ASP A 52 11.96 -18.70 5.68
CA ASP A 52 12.93 -19.84 5.64
C ASP A 52 13.69 -19.96 4.31
N ASN A 53 13.28 -19.21 3.29
CA ASN A 53 13.91 -19.18 1.96
C ASN A 53 15.17 -18.29 1.87
N PHE A 54 15.57 -17.62 2.97
CA PHE A 54 16.70 -16.69 2.95
C PHE A 54 17.90 -17.20 3.75
N ASN A 55 19.07 -17.12 3.12
CA ASN A 55 20.33 -17.53 3.76
C ASN A 55 20.89 -16.48 4.73
N ASN A 56 20.40 -15.24 4.65
CA ASN A 56 20.83 -14.14 5.52
C ASN A 56 19.81 -13.00 5.54
N LEU A 57 19.89 -12.16 6.56
CA LEU A 57 18.98 -11.04 6.79
C LEU A 57 19.04 -9.98 5.69
N LYS A 58 20.19 -9.81 5.03
CA LYS A 58 20.36 -8.84 3.94
C LYS A 58 19.50 -9.22 2.74
N SER A 59 19.57 -10.49 2.30
CA SER A 59 18.76 -10.96 1.15
C SER A 59 17.26 -10.96 1.47
N ALA A 60 16.87 -11.22 2.73
CA ALA A 60 15.51 -11.09 3.18
C ALA A 60 15.01 -9.64 3.07
N TYR A 61 15.83 -8.68 3.53
CA TYR A 61 15.50 -7.24 3.44
C TYR A 61 15.38 -6.77 1.99
N GLU A 62 16.34 -7.11 1.12
CA GLU A 62 16.31 -6.73 -0.29
C GLU A 62 15.07 -7.31 -1.00
N THR A 63 14.67 -8.53 -0.65
CA THR A 63 13.43 -9.13 -1.18
C THR A 63 12.19 -8.43 -0.65
N PHE A 64 12.16 -8.09 0.64
CA PHE A 64 11.04 -7.35 1.21
C PHE A 64 10.89 -5.97 0.58
N GLN A 65 11.99 -5.23 0.41
CA GLN A 65 12.01 -3.94 -0.28
C GLN A 65 11.45 -4.05 -1.70
N ARG A 66 11.86 -5.07 -2.46
CA ARG A 66 11.36 -5.33 -3.81
C ARG A 66 9.86 -5.65 -3.83
N ILE A 67 9.37 -6.46 -2.90
CA ILE A 67 7.94 -6.77 -2.77
C ILE A 67 7.12 -5.51 -2.49
N CYS A 68 7.60 -4.63 -1.61
CA CYS A 68 6.93 -3.36 -1.33
C CYS A 68 6.93 -2.45 -2.57
N GLU A 69 8.03 -2.36 -3.31
CA GLU A 69 8.12 -1.59 -4.55
C GLU A 69 7.15 -2.12 -5.62
N GLU A 70 7.10 -3.44 -5.83
CA GLU A 70 6.19 -4.07 -6.80
C GLU A 70 4.71 -3.81 -6.43
N ARG A 71 4.35 -3.90 -5.14
CA ARG A 71 2.99 -3.59 -4.67
C ARG A 71 2.65 -2.12 -4.89
N PHE A 72 3.59 -1.22 -4.57
CA PHE A 72 3.41 0.21 -4.72
C PHE A 72 3.14 0.59 -6.19
N GLN A 73 3.98 0.13 -7.10
CA GLN A 73 3.82 0.40 -8.53
C GLN A 73 2.53 -0.20 -9.08
N GLN A 74 2.21 -1.44 -8.70
CA GLN A 74 1.00 -2.11 -9.17
C GLN A 74 -0.27 -1.42 -8.66
N LEU A 75 -0.31 -0.97 -7.40
CA LEU A 75 -1.46 -0.24 -6.87
C LEU A 75 -1.63 1.10 -7.61
N LYS A 76 -0.55 1.87 -7.72
CA LYS A 76 -0.55 3.15 -8.44
C LYS A 76 -1.06 3.00 -9.87
N GLU A 77 -0.53 2.05 -10.63
CA GLU A 77 -0.98 1.77 -11.99
C GLU A 77 -2.46 1.38 -12.07
N ASN A 78 -2.95 0.58 -11.12
CA ASN A 78 -4.34 0.17 -11.09
C ASN A 78 -5.27 1.36 -10.81
N GLU A 79 -4.89 2.24 -9.87
CA GLU A 79 -5.63 3.46 -9.54
C GLU A 79 -5.63 4.44 -10.73
N GLU A 80 -4.50 4.64 -11.40
CA GLU A 80 -4.41 5.47 -12.61
C GLU A 80 -5.27 4.92 -13.76
N LYS A 81 -5.31 3.59 -13.95
CA LYS A 81 -6.20 2.93 -14.92
C LYS A 81 -7.67 3.15 -14.55
N LEU A 82 -8.03 3.05 -13.28
CA LEU A 82 -9.40 3.34 -12.81
C LEU A 82 -9.76 4.81 -13.05
N ASN A 83 -8.88 5.75 -12.70
CA ASN A 83 -9.06 7.17 -12.95
C ASN A 83 -9.28 7.44 -14.44
N TYR A 84 -8.46 6.84 -15.32
CA TYR A 84 -8.61 6.96 -16.77
C TYR A 84 -9.97 6.44 -17.26
N ILE A 85 -10.42 5.28 -16.77
CA ILE A 85 -11.72 4.71 -17.15
C ILE A 85 -12.85 5.65 -16.73
N PHE A 86 -12.82 6.18 -15.50
CA PHE A 86 -13.87 7.05 -14.99
C PHE A 86 -13.86 8.43 -15.62
N THR A 87 -12.70 9.09 -15.77
CA THR A 87 -12.61 10.38 -16.46
C THR A 87 -13.14 10.31 -17.89
N ASN A 88 -12.81 9.23 -18.63
CA ASN A 88 -13.34 9.02 -19.97
C ASN A 88 -14.85 8.72 -19.98
N THR A 89 -15.34 7.97 -19.01
CA THR A 89 -16.76 7.60 -18.93
C THR A 89 -17.64 8.81 -18.65
N TYR A 90 -17.15 9.72 -17.80
CA TYR A 90 -17.90 10.93 -17.41
C TYR A 90 -17.55 12.17 -18.26
N GLY A 91 -16.61 12.07 -19.20
CA GLY A 91 -16.21 13.19 -20.08
C GLY A 91 -15.40 14.28 -19.36
N LEU A 92 -14.63 13.93 -18.33
CA LEU A 92 -13.89 14.85 -17.47
C LEU A 92 -12.40 14.99 -17.82
N GLN A 93 -11.99 14.57 -19.03
CA GLN A 93 -10.57 14.53 -19.44
C GLN A 93 -9.87 15.90 -19.46
N GLY A 94 -10.65 16.98 -19.54
CA GLY A 94 -10.11 18.35 -19.49
C GLY A 94 -10.08 18.96 -18.10
N GLU A 95 -10.70 18.33 -17.10
CA GLU A 95 -10.90 18.87 -15.76
C GLU A 95 -10.11 18.11 -14.69
N LEU A 96 -9.92 16.80 -14.87
CA LEU A 96 -9.27 15.94 -13.90
C LEU A 96 -8.04 15.24 -14.49
N THR A 97 -6.97 15.17 -13.70
CA THR A 97 -5.81 14.31 -14.00
C THR A 97 -6.12 12.86 -13.65
N THR A 98 -5.57 11.94 -14.43
CA THR A 98 -5.61 10.51 -14.14
C THR A 98 -4.43 10.03 -13.30
N GLU A 99 -3.38 10.85 -13.19
CA GLU A 99 -2.17 10.54 -12.45
C GLU A 99 -2.44 10.49 -10.94
N VAL A 100 -1.83 9.52 -10.28
CA VAL A 100 -1.85 9.37 -8.83
C VAL A 100 -0.49 9.81 -8.27
N ALA A 101 -0.50 10.77 -7.37
CA ALA A 101 0.74 11.21 -6.73
C ALA A 101 1.29 10.10 -5.82
N ASP A 102 2.61 9.90 -5.81
CA ASP A 102 3.24 8.87 -4.98
C ASP A 102 2.90 9.03 -3.49
N TYR A 103 2.69 10.27 -3.04
CA TYR A 103 2.27 10.57 -1.67
C TYR A 103 0.91 9.95 -1.31
N ASP A 104 -0.01 9.85 -2.27
CA ASP A 104 -1.38 9.41 -2.04
C ASP A 104 -1.54 7.88 -2.18
N VAL A 105 -0.52 7.17 -2.66
CA VAL A 105 -0.53 5.70 -2.76
C VAL A 105 -0.51 5.07 -1.36
N SER A 106 -1.51 4.23 -1.04
CA SER A 106 -1.80 3.74 0.31
C SER A 106 -1.20 2.36 0.63
N VAL A 107 -0.02 2.06 0.09
CA VAL A 107 0.80 0.88 0.46
C VAL A 107 2.25 1.31 0.68
N HIS A 108 2.97 0.54 1.50
CA HIS A 108 4.30 0.91 1.93
C HIS A 108 5.34 0.78 0.81
N ARG A 109 6.26 1.76 0.80
CA ARG A 109 7.47 1.76 -0.02
C ARG A 109 8.67 1.96 0.89
N ILE A 110 9.75 1.18 0.68
CA ILE A 110 10.89 1.14 1.57
C ILE A 110 12.10 1.81 0.91
N TYR A 111 12.75 2.70 1.67
CA TYR A 111 13.97 3.42 1.29
C TYR A 111 15.11 3.04 2.25
N ASP A 112 16.35 2.97 1.77
CA ASP A 112 17.47 2.65 2.65
C ASP A 112 17.71 3.77 3.66
N TYR A 113 17.64 5.03 3.22
CA TYR A 113 17.85 6.20 4.07
C TYR A 113 16.74 7.25 3.89
N LYS A 114 16.52 8.04 4.94
CA LYS A 114 15.50 9.10 4.92
C LYS A 114 15.75 10.18 3.86
N ASN A 115 16.99 10.47 3.53
CA ASN A 115 17.38 11.44 2.50
C ASN A 115 17.19 10.91 1.06
N GLU A 116 16.91 9.62 0.90
CA GLU A 116 16.58 9.00 -0.39
C GLU A 116 15.08 9.08 -0.72
N ILE A 117 14.23 9.44 0.25
CA ILE A 117 12.81 9.61 0.01
C ILE A 117 12.61 10.79 -0.95
N PRO A 118 12.06 10.54 -2.15
CA PRO A 118 11.95 11.57 -3.17
C PRO A 118 10.86 12.59 -2.84
N LYS A 119 10.95 13.78 -3.44
CA LYS A 119 10.04 14.90 -3.16
C LYS A 119 8.56 14.60 -3.44
N ASN A 120 8.26 13.71 -4.39
CA ASN A 120 6.89 13.28 -4.71
C ASN A 120 6.23 12.42 -3.62
N MET A 121 7.01 11.96 -2.62
CA MET A 121 6.50 11.34 -1.39
C MET A 121 6.20 12.35 -0.28
N TYR A 122 6.30 13.65 -0.55
CA TYR A 122 5.98 14.71 0.41
C TYR A 122 4.79 15.54 -0.07
N LYS A 123 3.89 15.87 0.83
CA LYS A 123 2.80 16.81 0.62
C LYS A 123 3.08 18.10 1.38
N SER A 124 2.89 19.22 0.71
CA SER A 124 2.95 20.53 1.35
C SER A 124 1.58 20.90 1.89
N GLU A 125 1.48 21.04 3.19
CA GLU A 125 0.27 21.50 3.88
C GLU A 125 0.54 22.90 4.44
N THR A 126 -0.33 23.84 4.11
CA THR A 126 -0.28 25.21 4.66
C THR A 126 -1.27 25.29 5.81
N ASP A 127 -0.80 25.64 7.01
CA ASP A 127 -1.66 25.81 8.19
C ASP A 127 -2.45 27.12 8.10
N GLU A 128 -3.38 27.31 9.03
CA GLU A 128 -4.26 28.50 9.11
C GLU A 128 -3.47 29.82 9.30
N GLU A 129 -2.22 29.74 9.77
CA GLU A 129 -1.30 30.85 9.95
C GLU A 129 -0.48 31.17 8.68
N GLY A 130 -0.72 30.42 7.57
CA GLY A 130 0.00 30.61 6.29
C GLY A 130 1.38 29.97 6.26
N LYS A 131 1.75 29.16 7.25
CA LYS A 131 3.05 28.46 7.31
C LYS A 131 2.98 27.12 6.60
N THR A 132 3.75 26.97 5.55
CA THR A 132 3.84 25.71 4.80
C THR A 132 4.75 24.70 5.51
N LYS A 133 4.22 23.52 5.81
CA LYS A 133 4.96 22.38 6.32
C LYS A 133 4.95 21.26 5.28
N SER A 134 6.10 20.65 5.07
CA SER A 134 6.21 19.48 4.19
C SER A 134 6.14 18.22 5.05
N LYS A 135 5.17 17.35 4.75
CA LYS A 135 4.92 16.08 5.46
C LYS A 135 5.18 14.93 4.50
N VAL A 136 6.01 14.00 4.93
CA VAL A 136 6.25 12.75 4.20
C VAL A 136 5.03 11.83 4.34
N SER A 137 4.76 11.03 3.30
CA SER A 137 3.73 9.99 3.35
C SER A 137 3.99 9.01 4.52
N SER A 138 2.93 8.62 5.23
CA SER A 138 3.00 7.59 6.27
C SER A 138 3.37 6.21 5.71
N TYR A 139 3.26 6.03 4.41
CA TYR A 139 3.64 4.80 3.70
C TYR A 139 5.10 4.78 3.23
N ALA A 140 5.86 5.86 3.43
CA ALA A 140 7.30 5.89 3.18
C ALA A 140 8.05 5.37 4.40
N LEU A 141 8.51 4.12 4.36
CA LEU A 141 9.33 3.50 5.39
C LEU A 141 10.81 3.59 5.05
N THR A 142 11.63 3.61 6.09
CA THR A 142 13.08 3.47 5.96
C THR A 142 13.55 2.10 6.43
N LYS A 143 14.76 1.72 6.03
CA LYS A 143 15.44 0.52 6.57
C LYS A 143 15.42 0.49 8.09
N GLN A 144 15.58 1.66 8.74
CA GLN A 144 15.53 1.77 10.19
C GLN A 144 14.16 1.37 10.74
N ASP A 145 13.06 1.73 10.06
CA ASP A 145 11.71 1.38 10.49
C ASP A 145 11.45 -0.12 10.33
N VAL A 146 11.95 -0.72 9.25
CA VAL A 146 11.91 -2.17 9.03
C VAL A 146 12.68 -2.92 10.13
N ILE A 147 13.87 -2.43 10.51
CA ILE A 147 14.67 -3.04 11.58
C ILE A 147 13.94 -2.91 12.93
N LYS A 148 13.31 -1.76 13.22
CA LYS A 148 12.50 -1.58 14.46
C LYS A 148 11.34 -2.57 14.51
N SER A 149 10.63 -2.76 13.40
CA SER A 149 9.54 -3.75 13.30
C SER A 149 10.05 -5.18 13.53
N PHE A 150 11.21 -5.53 12.96
CA PHE A 150 11.84 -6.81 13.20
C PHE A 150 12.22 -7.04 14.68
N ILE A 151 12.78 -6.03 15.33
CA ILE A 151 13.13 -6.10 16.77
C ILE A 151 11.85 -6.23 17.60
N SER A 152 10.78 -5.49 17.27
CA SER A 152 9.48 -5.61 17.95
C SER A 152 8.94 -7.04 17.88
N TYR A 153 8.96 -7.63 16.69
CA TYR A 153 8.55 -9.03 16.51
C TYR A 153 9.41 -10.01 17.32
N ALA A 154 10.74 -9.83 17.32
CA ALA A 154 11.65 -10.68 18.09
C ALA A 154 11.38 -10.60 19.59
N VAL A 155 11.16 -9.40 20.12
CA VAL A 155 10.74 -9.18 21.50
C VAL A 155 9.38 -9.86 21.76
N GLY A 156 8.45 -9.73 20.84
CA GLY A 156 7.14 -10.42 20.91
C GLY A 156 7.29 -11.94 21.03
N CYS A 157 8.23 -12.55 20.29
CA CYS A 157 8.55 -13.97 20.42
C CYS A 157 9.13 -14.31 21.80
N MET A 158 10.02 -13.47 22.33
CA MET A 158 10.62 -13.69 23.66
C MET A 158 9.58 -13.66 24.79
N PHE A 159 8.53 -12.87 24.64
CA PHE A 159 7.43 -12.78 25.61
C PHE A 159 6.26 -13.74 25.31
N GLY A 160 6.41 -14.64 24.33
CA GLY A 160 5.38 -15.62 23.97
C GLY A 160 4.19 -15.05 23.19
N ARG A 161 4.24 -13.78 22.76
CA ARG A 161 3.19 -13.18 21.93
C ARG A 161 3.14 -13.80 20.55
N TYR A 162 4.29 -14.13 19.99
CA TYR A 162 4.48 -14.83 18.72
C TYR A 162 5.31 -16.09 18.91
N SER A 163 5.25 -16.99 17.95
CA SER A 163 6.10 -18.19 17.86
C SER A 163 6.78 -18.23 16.50
N LEU A 164 7.97 -18.83 16.44
CA LEU A 164 8.63 -19.12 15.17
C LEU A 164 7.98 -20.32 14.45
N ASP A 165 7.31 -21.20 15.20
CA ASP A 165 6.72 -22.46 14.71
C ASP A 165 5.24 -22.33 14.34
N VAL A 166 4.56 -21.26 14.81
CA VAL A 166 3.13 -21.02 14.61
C VAL A 166 2.90 -19.62 14.04
N GLU A 167 2.12 -19.54 12.97
CA GLU A 167 1.78 -18.24 12.37
C GLU A 167 0.78 -17.45 13.24
N GLY A 168 0.96 -16.15 13.30
CA GLY A 168 0.09 -15.22 14.01
C GLY A 168 0.37 -15.15 15.50
N LEU A 169 -0.64 -14.75 16.28
CA LEU A 169 -0.55 -14.65 17.74
C LEU A 169 -0.51 -16.07 18.34
N ALA A 170 0.57 -16.36 19.04
CA ALA A 170 0.75 -17.65 19.73
C ALA A 170 -0.03 -17.72 21.03
N TYR A 171 -0.27 -16.56 21.69
CA TYR A 171 -0.98 -16.45 22.95
C TYR A 171 -1.93 -15.26 22.93
N ALA A 172 -3.21 -15.56 23.13
CA ALA A 172 -4.28 -14.55 23.15
C ALA A 172 -5.04 -14.49 24.49
N GLY A 173 -4.42 -14.86 25.58
CA GLY A 173 -4.97 -14.79 26.93
C GLY A 173 -4.78 -16.11 27.68
N GLY A 174 -4.50 -16.02 28.98
CA GLY A 174 -4.46 -17.18 29.88
C GLY A 174 -5.84 -17.70 30.18
N ASP A 175 -5.88 -18.94 30.67
CA ASP A 175 -7.05 -19.52 31.29
C ASP A 175 -7.55 -18.68 32.47
#